data_7acec6d4a77921e4c1ffd2ad2b4b67fa
#
_entry.id   7acec6d4a77921e4c1ffd2ad2b4b67fa
#
_cell.length_a   1.000
_cell.length_b   1.000
_cell.length_c   1.000
_cell.angle_alpha   90.00
_cell.angle_beta   90.00
_cell.angle_gamma   90.00
#
_symmetry.space_group_name_H-M   'P 1'
#
loop_
_entity.id
_entity.type
_entity.pdbx_description
1 polymer ?
#
loop_
_entity_poly.entity_id
_entity_poly.type
_entity_poly.pdbx_seq_one_letter_code
_entity_poly.pdbx_strand_id
1 'polypeptide(L)'
;MMTFTDRLEQAKQCDSYWAEHAKIDFAIDLERLMDRQNLRKFDLAARMETSPAYISKVLRGDANLTIESMVRLVRAAGGTLHIHIAPQAAKVRWFNILASKRESSIEPMALSWANATRKPGHERLSLAA
;
A
#
# COMPACT_ATOMS: atom_id res chain seq x y z
N MET A 1 -31.26 24.29 -1.19
CA MET A 1 -31.17 23.04 -1.96
C MET A 1 -29.78 22.44 -1.79
N MET A 2 -29.68 21.22 -1.34
CA MET A 2 -28.40 20.56 -1.09
C MET A 2 -27.76 20.15 -2.41
N THR A 3 -26.57 20.67 -2.69
CA THR A 3 -25.82 20.32 -3.90
C THR A 3 -25.16 18.94 -3.77
N PHE A 4 -24.66 18.40 -4.87
CA PHE A 4 -23.91 17.14 -4.85
C PHE A 4 -22.65 17.24 -3.96
N THR A 5 -21.98 18.39 -4.04
CA THR A 5 -20.81 18.69 -3.19
C THR A 5 -21.14 18.68 -1.71
N ASP A 6 -22.27 19.25 -1.32
CA ASP A 6 -22.70 19.27 0.09
C ASP A 6 -22.99 17.85 0.59
N ARG A 7 -23.62 17.02 -0.24
CA ARG A 7 -23.88 15.62 0.10
C ARG A 7 -22.59 14.81 0.24
N LEU A 8 -21.61 15.08 -0.62
CA LEU A 8 -20.32 14.41 -0.56
C LEU A 8 -19.55 14.79 0.70
N GLU A 9 -19.54 16.08 1.05
CA GLU A 9 -18.90 16.55 2.28
C GLU A 9 -19.57 15.96 3.52
N GLN A 10 -20.88 15.85 3.52
CA GLN A 10 -21.63 15.21 4.60
C GLN A 10 -21.32 13.70 4.69
N ALA A 11 -21.23 13.00 3.56
CA ALA A 11 -20.86 11.60 3.52
C ALA A 11 -19.45 11.35 4.07
N LYS A 12 -18.50 12.22 3.77
CA LYS A 12 -17.12 12.14 4.28
C LYS A 12 -16.99 12.26 5.79
N GLN A 13 -18.04 12.68 6.47
CA GLN A 13 -18.09 12.71 7.94
C GLN A 13 -18.51 11.37 8.55
N CYS A 14 -18.92 10.42 7.72
CA CYS A 14 -19.37 9.10 8.16
C CYS A 14 -18.28 8.06 8.03
N ASP A 15 -18.08 7.24 9.06
CA ASP A 15 -17.11 6.14 9.03
C ASP A 15 -17.42 5.12 7.94
N SER A 16 -18.70 4.91 7.64
CA SER A 16 -19.12 4.00 6.57
C SER A 16 -18.61 4.40 5.19
N TYR A 17 -18.56 5.70 4.90
CA TYR A 17 -17.98 6.20 3.66
C TYR A 17 -16.50 5.79 3.53
N TRP A 18 -15.73 5.98 4.59
CA TRP A 18 -14.31 5.66 4.59
C TRP A 18 -14.06 4.15 4.60
N ALA A 19 -14.93 3.38 5.23
CA ALA A 19 -14.85 1.92 5.19
C ALA A 19 -15.09 1.39 3.78
N GLU A 20 -16.13 1.88 3.08
CA GLU A 20 -16.39 1.49 1.70
C GLU A 20 -15.27 1.96 0.75
N HIS A 21 -14.75 3.16 0.96
CA HIS A 21 -13.60 3.67 0.22
C HIS A 21 -12.37 2.76 0.37
N ALA A 22 -12.06 2.35 1.60
CA ALA A 22 -10.93 1.45 1.87
C ALA A 22 -11.10 0.07 1.21
N LYS A 23 -12.32 -0.48 1.20
CA LYS A 23 -12.61 -1.74 0.52
C LYS A 23 -12.37 -1.65 -0.99
N ILE A 24 -12.81 -0.57 -1.59
CA ILE A 24 -12.63 -0.32 -3.03
C ILE A 24 -11.15 -0.11 -3.36
N ASP A 25 -10.43 0.66 -2.58
CA ASP A 25 -8.99 0.88 -2.77
C ASP A 25 -8.21 -0.44 -2.70
N PHE A 26 -8.51 -1.26 -1.72
CA PHE A 26 -7.91 -2.58 -1.61
C PHE A 26 -8.22 -3.46 -2.84
N ALA A 27 -9.48 -3.48 -3.28
CA ALA A 27 -9.89 -4.24 -4.46
C ALA A 27 -9.16 -3.81 -5.73
N ILE A 28 -9.02 -2.50 -5.95
CA ILE A 28 -8.29 -1.94 -7.10
C ILE A 28 -6.82 -2.34 -7.07
N ASP A 29 -6.17 -2.22 -5.92
CA ASP A 29 -4.76 -2.54 -5.79
C ASP A 29 -4.49 -4.05 -5.93
N LEU A 30 -5.38 -4.87 -5.40
CA LEU A 30 -5.32 -6.33 -5.59
C LEU A 30 -5.48 -6.70 -7.05
N GLU A 31 -6.44 -6.11 -7.76
CA GLU A 31 -6.66 -6.35 -9.19
C GLU A 31 -5.44 -5.95 -10.02
N ARG A 32 -4.86 -4.79 -9.74
CA ARG A 32 -3.61 -4.35 -10.38
C ARG A 32 -2.46 -5.31 -10.15
N LEU A 33 -2.34 -5.85 -8.95
CA LEU A 33 -1.32 -6.85 -8.62
C LEU A 33 -1.55 -8.14 -9.40
N MET A 34 -2.80 -8.61 -9.46
CA MET A 34 -3.18 -9.80 -10.23
C MET A 34 -2.85 -9.63 -11.72
N ASP A 35 -3.17 -8.48 -12.31
CA ASP A 35 -2.88 -8.17 -13.71
C ASP A 35 -1.36 -8.22 -14.00
N ARG A 36 -0.55 -7.68 -13.12
CA ARG A 36 0.92 -7.74 -13.26
C ARG A 36 1.48 -9.14 -13.18
N GLN A 37 0.85 -9.99 -12.39
CA GLN A 37 1.25 -11.39 -12.24
C GLN A 37 0.58 -12.32 -13.26
N ASN A 38 -0.24 -11.77 -14.17
CA ASN A 38 -1.08 -12.53 -15.09
C ASN A 38 -1.92 -13.60 -14.37
N LEU A 39 -2.45 -13.24 -13.20
CA LEU A 39 -3.18 -14.14 -12.32
C LEU A 39 -4.68 -13.94 -12.50
N ARG A 40 -5.38 -15.03 -12.82
CA ARG A 40 -6.84 -15.00 -12.96
C ARG A 40 -7.52 -15.27 -11.61
N LYS A 41 -8.81 -14.92 -11.54
CA LYS A 41 -9.63 -15.19 -10.34
C LYS A 41 -9.59 -16.64 -9.90
N PHE A 42 -9.64 -17.58 -10.87
CA PHE A 42 -9.54 -19.03 -10.60
C PHE A 42 -8.21 -19.42 -9.97
N ASP A 43 -7.12 -18.82 -10.46
CA ASP A 43 -5.78 -19.13 -9.97
C ASP A 43 -5.61 -18.63 -8.53
N LEU A 44 -6.08 -17.42 -8.25
CA LEU A 44 -6.07 -16.87 -6.90
C LEU A 44 -6.96 -17.66 -5.94
N ALA A 45 -8.16 -18.03 -6.39
CA ALA A 45 -9.09 -18.85 -5.61
C ALA A 45 -8.48 -20.22 -5.26
N ALA A 46 -7.80 -20.86 -6.22
CA ALA A 46 -7.12 -22.11 -6.00
C ALA A 46 -5.97 -21.99 -4.99
N ARG A 47 -5.16 -20.94 -5.08
CA ARG A 47 -4.08 -20.66 -4.12
C ARG A 47 -4.59 -20.39 -2.70
N MET A 48 -5.77 -19.80 -2.59
CA MET A 48 -6.42 -19.48 -1.34
C MET A 48 -7.28 -20.61 -0.78
N GLU A 49 -7.49 -21.66 -1.56
CA GLU A 49 -8.45 -22.73 -1.25
C GLU A 49 -9.86 -22.21 -1.01
N THR A 50 -10.27 -21.23 -1.83
CA THR A 50 -11.58 -20.57 -1.77
C THR A 50 -12.31 -20.69 -3.10
N SER A 51 -13.56 -20.23 -3.12
CA SER A 51 -14.34 -20.19 -4.37
C SER A 51 -13.99 -18.97 -5.23
N PRO A 52 -14.06 -19.08 -6.56
CA PRO A 52 -13.94 -17.90 -7.44
C PRO A 52 -14.98 -16.84 -7.18
N ALA A 53 -16.16 -17.21 -6.70
CA ALA A 53 -17.21 -16.27 -6.29
C ALA A 53 -16.78 -15.38 -5.12
N TYR A 54 -16.04 -15.93 -4.17
CA TYR A 54 -15.45 -15.15 -3.08
C TYR A 54 -14.46 -14.10 -3.60
N ILE A 55 -13.58 -14.50 -4.50
CA ILE A 55 -12.61 -13.57 -5.13
C ILE A 55 -13.35 -12.47 -5.91
N SER A 56 -14.40 -12.81 -6.65
CA SER A 56 -15.22 -11.83 -7.34
C SER A 56 -15.88 -10.84 -6.39
N LYS A 57 -16.36 -11.28 -5.25
CA LYS A 57 -16.92 -10.43 -4.20
C LYS A 57 -15.88 -9.47 -3.63
N VAL A 58 -14.67 -9.95 -3.37
CA VAL A 58 -13.54 -9.12 -2.89
C VAL A 58 -13.19 -8.04 -3.92
N LEU A 59 -13.07 -8.40 -5.20
CA LEU A 59 -12.71 -7.48 -6.27
C LEU A 59 -13.78 -6.43 -6.60
N ARG A 60 -15.04 -6.69 -6.22
CA ARG A 60 -16.10 -5.66 -6.31
C ARG A 60 -16.09 -4.67 -5.15
N GLY A 61 -15.28 -4.90 -4.13
CA GLY A 61 -15.27 -4.09 -2.91
C GLY A 61 -16.44 -4.38 -1.95
N ASP A 62 -17.12 -5.52 -2.11
CA ASP A 62 -18.29 -5.88 -1.30
C ASP A 62 -17.93 -6.72 -0.05
N ALA A 63 -16.69 -7.15 0.07
CA ALA A 63 -16.27 -8.00 1.18
C ALA A 63 -15.71 -7.18 2.33
N ASN A 64 -16.23 -7.42 3.54
CA ASN A 64 -15.61 -6.92 4.75
C ASN A 64 -14.48 -7.88 5.17
N LEU A 65 -13.25 -7.49 4.90
CA LEU A 65 -12.07 -8.32 5.11
C LEU A 65 -11.40 -8.04 6.45
N THR A 66 -10.97 -9.08 7.12
CA THR A 66 -10.02 -8.95 8.23
C THR A 66 -8.63 -8.65 7.67
N ILE A 67 -7.77 -8.05 8.47
CA ILE A 67 -6.36 -7.80 8.08
C ILE A 67 -5.68 -9.11 7.70
N GLU A 68 -5.94 -10.18 8.42
CA GLU A 68 -5.41 -11.51 8.11
C GLU A 68 -5.83 -11.98 6.71
N SER A 69 -7.11 -11.84 6.38
CA SER A 69 -7.63 -12.18 5.04
C SER A 69 -7.00 -11.33 3.95
N MET A 70 -6.81 -10.05 4.20
CA MET A 70 -6.13 -9.14 3.27
C MET A 70 -4.68 -9.57 3.03
N VAL A 71 -3.95 -9.90 4.07
CA VAL A 71 -2.56 -10.40 3.98
C VAL A 71 -2.51 -11.69 3.16
N ARG A 72 -3.41 -12.63 3.43
CA ARG A 72 -3.47 -13.91 2.69
C ARG A 72 -3.74 -13.69 1.20
N LEU A 73 -4.70 -12.84 0.87
CA LEU A 73 -5.04 -12.48 -0.52
C LEU A 73 -3.84 -11.87 -1.26
N VAL A 74 -3.20 -10.89 -0.66
CA VAL A 74 -2.08 -10.18 -1.28
C VAL A 74 -0.87 -11.11 -1.45
N ARG A 75 -0.56 -11.94 -0.47
CA ARG A 75 0.53 -12.91 -0.56
C ARG A 75 0.25 -14.00 -1.61
N ALA A 76 -0.96 -14.48 -1.70
CA ALA A 76 -1.37 -15.43 -2.73
C ALA A 76 -1.26 -14.83 -4.14
N ALA A 77 -1.49 -13.52 -4.27
CA ALA A 77 -1.30 -12.78 -5.51
C ALA A 77 0.16 -12.40 -5.79
N GLY A 78 1.10 -12.73 -4.91
CA GLY A 78 2.52 -12.48 -5.11
C GLY A 78 2.99 -11.11 -4.61
N GLY A 79 2.26 -10.47 -3.70
CA GLY A 79 2.60 -9.17 -3.14
C GLY A 79 2.77 -9.18 -1.62
N THR A 80 2.91 -7.98 -1.08
CA THR A 80 2.97 -7.72 0.36
C THR A 80 2.01 -6.59 0.71
N LEU A 81 1.23 -6.77 1.76
CA LEU A 81 0.32 -5.75 2.25
C LEU A 81 1.06 -4.76 3.15
N HIS A 82 0.91 -3.49 2.85
CA HIS A 82 1.35 -2.38 3.71
C HIS A 82 0.14 -1.53 4.07
N ILE A 83 0.01 -1.19 5.34
CA ILE A 83 -1.06 -0.33 5.84
C ILE A 83 -0.43 0.98 6.31
N HIS A 84 -0.95 2.07 5.79
CA HIS A 84 -0.50 3.42 6.15
C HIS A 84 -1.67 4.24 6.70
N ILE A 85 -1.39 5.03 7.71
CA ILE A 85 -2.33 5.96 8.31
C ILE A 85 -1.81 7.37 8.07
N ALA A 86 -2.65 8.23 7.51
CA ALA A 86 -2.31 9.61 7.24
C ALA A 86 -3.26 10.56 7.99
N PRO A 87 -2.78 11.76 8.40
CA PRO A 87 -3.66 12.80 8.94
C PRO A 87 -4.75 13.18 7.94
N GLN A 88 -5.94 13.53 8.43
CA GLN A 88 -7.09 13.85 7.59
C GLN A 88 -6.83 14.98 6.57
N ALA A 89 -6.01 15.97 6.94
CA ALA A 89 -5.66 17.10 6.08
C ALA A 89 -4.49 16.81 5.12
N ALA A 90 -3.86 15.63 5.21
CA ALA A 90 -2.71 15.31 4.39
C ALA A 90 -3.13 14.96 2.96
N LYS A 91 -2.51 15.62 1.99
CA LYS A 91 -2.58 15.19 0.59
C LYS A 91 -1.65 14.00 0.41
N VAL A 92 -2.19 12.81 0.53
CA VAL A 92 -1.41 11.59 0.36
C VAL A 92 -1.23 11.32 -1.14
N ARG A 93 0.01 11.34 -1.59
CA ARG A 93 0.39 10.85 -2.90
C ARG A 93 0.93 9.44 -2.76
N TRP A 94 0.16 8.47 -3.17
CA TRP A 94 0.64 7.10 -3.26
C TRP A 94 1.49 6.95 -4.51
N PHE A 95 2.78 6.85 -4.31
CA PHE A 95 3.69 6.49 -5.42
C PHE A 95 3.65 4.99 -5.61
N ASN A 96 3.31 4.57 -6.79
CA ASN A 96 3.43 3.17 -7.17
C ASN A 96 4.92 2.86 -7.42
N ILE A 97 5.61 2.46 -6.37
CA ILE A 97 7.03 2.12 -6.39
C ILE A 97 7.31 0.98 -7.38
N LEU A 98 6.32 0.12 -7.61
CA LEU A 98 6.44 -1.02 -8.53
C LEU A 98 6.43 -0.62 -10.01
N ALA A 99 5.99 0.58 -10.35
CA ALA A 99 6.03 1.09 -11.72
C ALA A 99 7.35 1.77 -12.08
N SER A 100 8.16 2.09 -11.09
CA SER A 100 9.44 2.76 -11.29
C SER A 100 10.54 1.73 -11.49
N LYS A 101 10.94 1.53 -12.72
CA LYS A 101 12.15 0.81 -13.10
C LYS A 101 13.43 1.62 -12.75
N ARG A 102 13.31 2.54 -11.82
CA ARG A 102 14.42 3.40 -11.35
C ARG A 102 14.91 2.96 -9.99
N GLU A 103 15.34 1.72 -9.90
CA GLU A 103 16.06 1.21 -8.73
C GLU A 103 17.45 1.86 -8.56
N SER A 104 17.93 2.53 -9.59
CA SER A 104 19.28 3.11 -9.60
C SER A 104 19.43 4.44 -8.85
N SER A 105 18.35 5.06 -8.41
CA SER A 105 18.42 6.37 -7.76
C SER A 105 18.37 6.36 -6.22
N ILE A 106 18.18 5.20 -5.62
CA ILE A 106 18.12 5.07 -4.16
C ILE A 106 19.51 4.85 -3.56
N GLU A 107 20.42 4.21 -4.31
CA GLU A 107 21.77 3.95 -3.84
C GLU A 107 22.60 5.22 -3.49
N PRO A 108 22.54 6.31 -4.27
CA PRO A 108 23.32 7.50 -3.92
C PRO A 108 22.87 8.17 -2.61
N MET A 109 21.60 8.13 -2.29
CA MET A 109 21.09 8.72 -1.04
C MET A 109 21.44 7.89 0.19
N ALA A 110 21.38 6.57 0.07
CA ALA A 110 21.76 5.68 1.18
C ALA A 110 23.25 5.81 1.50
N LEU A 111 24.09 5.91 0.49
CA LEU A 111 25.53 6.15 0.65
C LEU A 111 25.86 7.53 1.21
N SER A 112 25.07 8.53 0.85
CA SER A 112 25.27 9.90 1.31
C SER A 112 25.06 10.02 2.84
N TRP A 113 24.00 9.47 3.39
CA TRP A 113 23.78 9.53 4.83
C TRP A 113 24.72 8.62 5.62
N ALA A 114 25.09 7.48 5.07
CA ALA A 114 26.06 6.58 5.69
C ALA A 114 27.45 7.23 5.81
N ASN A 115 27.83 8.05 4.81
CA ASN A 115 29.07 8.81 4.85
C ASN A 115 28.97 10.04 5.78
N ALA A 116 27.80 10.61 5.93
CA ALA A 116 27.59 11.74 6.85
C ALA A 116 27.67 11.37 8.31
N THR A 117 27.48 10.11 8.66
CA THR A 117 27.63 9.61 10.04
C THR A 117 29.08 9.28 10.43
N ARG A 118 30.00 9.22 9.49
CA ARG A 118 31.42 9.16 9.79
C ARG A 118 31.91 10.57 10.11
N LYS A 119 31.80 10.95 11.35
CA LYS A 119 32.50 12.14 11.85
C LYS A 119 34.00 11.87 11.81
N PRO A 120 34.79 12.66 11.06
CA PRO A 120 36.23 12.63 11.18
C PRO A 120 36.60 13.39 12.46
N GLY A 121 36.62 12.76 13.56
CA GLY A 121 36.86 13.47 14.81
C GLY A 121 37.61 12.72 15.86
N HIS A 122 37.87 11.45 15.67
CA HIS A 122 38.49 10.66 16.70
C HIS A 122 40.00 10.42 16.52
N GLU A 123 40.58 10.97 15.44
CA GLU A 123 42.00 10.79 15.20
C GLU A 123 42.92 11.73 15.99
N ARG A 124 42.37 12.64 16.77
CA ARG A 124 43.19 13.69 17.42
C ARG A 124 43.54 13.40 18.88
N LEU A 125 43.05 12.32 19.42
CA LEU A 125 43.30 12.03 20.82
C LEU A 125 44.56 11.20 21.09
N SER A 126 45.22 10.73 20.07
CA SER A 126 46.43 9.93 20.19
C SER A 126 47.72 10.74 20.25
N LEU A 127 47.67 12.05 20.13
CA LEU A 127 48.86 12.89 20.04
C LEU A 127 49.13 13.72 21.28
N ALA A 128 48.45 13.46 22.34
CA ALA A 128 48.68 14.13 23.61
C ALA A 128 49.61 13.39 24.55
N ALA A 129 50.58 12.69 24.03
CA ALA A 129 51.63 12.11 24.84
C ALA A 129 52.84 13.07 24.90
#